data_1fbda4ca9c1450d09c0323a24b1c108e
#
_entry.id   1fbda4ca9c1450d09c0323a24b1c108e
#
_cell.length_a   1.000
_cell.length_b   1.000
_cell.length_c   1.000
_cell.angle_alpha   90.00
_cell.angle_beta   90.00
_cell.angle_gamma   90.00
#
_symmetry.space_group_name_H-M   'P 1'
#
loop_
_entity.id
_entity.type
_entity.pdbx_description
1 polymer ?
#
loop_
_entity_poly.entity_id
_entity_poly.type
_entity_poly.pdbx_seq_one_letter_code
_entity_poly.pdbx_strand_id
1 'polypeptide(L)'
;MSDDMNDAVSAAMSDVKSDANGTLIHPFGPLYNESSRVLILGSFPSVKSREQNFFYGHPQNRFWKVIAAEFGTEVPETIEDKKCLILSNGLALWDSIASCEITGSSDSSIRNAKANDISVILSSCDIRRIYCNGKKSHELYRKYIEPATGRSAECLPSTSPANAQWTLDRLIEAWAVIRGAN
;
A
#
# COMPACT_ATOMS: atom_id res chain seq x y z
N MET A 1 -30.22 0.76 43.50
CA MET A 1 -29.61 2.00 42.99
C MET A 1 -28.15 1.65 42.66
N SER A 2 -27.66 1.48 41.46
CA SER A 2 -28.31 1.71 40.25
C SER A 2 -27.36 1.50 39.08
N ASP A 3 -27.89 1.01 38.08
CA ASP A 3 -27.34 0.97 36.74
C ASP A 3 -26.99 2.38 36.26
N ASP A 4 -25.86 2.49 35.58
CA ASP A 4 -25.57 3.42 34.47
C ASP A 4 -24.07 3.59 34.29
N MET A 5 -23.36 2.56 33.85
CA MET A 5 -22.03 2.67 33.24
C MET A 5 -21.82 1.57 32.19
N ASN A 6 -22.64 1.57 31.18
CA ASN A 6 -22.39 0.67 30.05
C ASN A 6 -22.95 1.25 28.75
N ASP A 7 -22.50 2.46 28.39
CA ASP A 7 -22.87 3.02 27.09
C ASP A 7 -21.86 4.09 26.62
N ALA A 8 -20.60 3.68 26.39
CA ALA A 8 -19.62 4.55 25.74
C ALA A 8 -18.50 3.78 25.07
N VAL A 9 -18.74 2.63 24.45
CA VAL A 9 -17.77 1.92 23.61
C VAL A 9 -18.40 1.53 22.28
N SER A 10 -19.05 2.46 21.62
CA SER A 10 -19.59 2.23 20.28
C SER A 10 -19.57 3.51 19.46
N ALA A 11 -18.39 4.05 19.16
CA ALA A 11 -18.26 5.08 18.13
C ALA A 11 -16.80 5.27 17.72
N ALA A 12 -16.22 4.35 17.00
CA ALA A 12 -15.09 4.59 16.11
C ALA A 12 -15.02 3.50 15.04
N MET A 13 -16.12 3.20 14.39
CA MET A 13 -16.08 2.59 13.07
C MET A 13 -15.79 3.75 12.11
N SER A 14 -14.52 3.89 11.70
CA SER A 14 -14.14 4.77 10.61
C SER A 14 -14.98 4.40 9.40
N ASP A 15 -15.80 5.35 8.94
CA ASP A 15 -16.64 5.22 7.75
C ASP A 15 -15.76 4.91 6.54
N VAL A 16 -15.56 3.63 6.24
CA VAL A 16 -15.05 3.21 4.93
C VAL A 16 -16.12 3.63 3.94
N LYS A 17 -15.84 4.68 3.16
CA LYS A 17 -16.78 5.19 2.16
C LYS A 17 -17.05 4.10 1.14
N SER A 18 -18.22 3.49 1.23
CA SER A 18 -18.78 2.64 0.17
C SER A 18 -19.85 3.43 -0.57
N ASP A 19 -19.92 3.23 -1.88
CA ASP A 19 -21.07 3.73 -2.65
C ASP A 19 -22.31 2.85 -2.40
N ALA A 20 -23.45 3.28 -2.96
CA ALA A 20 -24.72 2.58 -2.83
C ALA A 20 -24.70 1.13 -3.38
N ASN A 21 -23.68 0.73 -4.11
CA ASN A 21 -23.51 -0.57 -4.74
C ASN A 21 -22.50 -1.48 -4.01
N GLY A 22 -21.96 -1.05 -2.84
CA GLY A 22 -20.98 -1.81 -2.08
C GLY A 22 -19.54 -1.70 -2.59
N THR A 23 -19.26 -0.80 -3.53
CA THR A 23 -17.92 -0.49 -4.02
C THR A 23 -17.15 0.28 -2.94
N LEU A 24 -15.99 -0.22 -2.53
CA LEU A 24 -15.12 0.47 -1.60
C LEU A 24 -14.24 1.48 -2.33
N ILE A 25 -14.07 2.66 -1.73
CA ILE A 25 -13.21 3.73 -2.24
C ILE A 25 -11.92 3.77 -1.42
N HIS A 26 -10.79 3.95 -2.08
CA HIS A 26 -9.48 4.09 -1.44
C HIS A 26 -9.50 5.32 -0.49
N PRO A 27 -9.27 5.13 0.82
CA PRO A 27 -9.59 6.16 1.79
C PRO A 27 -8.49 7.23 1.96
N PHE A 28 -7.29 7.03 1.42
CA PHE A 28 -6.17 7.96 1.60
C PHE A 28 -5.38 8.16 0.30
N GLY A 29 -4.66 9.29 0.23
CA GLY A 29 -3.86 9.66 -0.92
C GLY A 29 -2.47 9.02 -0.95
N PRO A 30 -1.70 9.28 -2.02
CA PRO A 30 -0.34 8.80 -2.15
C PRO A 30 0.62 9.49 -1.17
N LEU A 31 1.69 8.79 -0.82
CA LEU A 31 2.80 9.31 -0.04
C LEU A 31 3.99 9.52 -0.96
N TYR A 32 4.41 10.76 -1.20
CA TYR A 32 5.57 11.12 -2.01
C TYR A 32 6.04 12.54 -1.71
N ASN A 33 7.22 12.90 -2.18
CA ASN A 33 7.73 14.27 -2.22
C ASN A 33 8.56 14.49 -3.50
N GLU A 34 9.09 15.68 -3.71
CA GLU A 34 9.88 16.04 -4.89
C GLU A 34 11.16 15.20 -5.05
N SER A 35 11.67 14.63 -3.96
CA SER A 35 12.83 13.76 -3.95
C SER A 35 12.52 12.31 -4.23
N SER A 36 11.25 11.93 -4.37
CA SER A 36 10.87 10.54 -4.68
C SER A 36 11.35 10.10 -6.05
N ARG A 37 11.95 8.91 -6.12
CA ARG A 37 12.54 8.31 -7.33
C ARG A 37 12.00 6.92 -7.63
N VAL A 38 11.50 6.25 -6.61
CA VAL A 38 10.97 4.87 -6.68
C VAL A 38 9.54 4.87 -6.19
N LEU A 39 8.60 4.43 -7.03
CA LEU A 39 7.21 4.25 -6.66
C LEU A 39 6.92 2.77 -6.37
N ILE A 40 6.37 2.49 -5.21
CA ILE A 40 5.91 1.16 -4.82
C ILE A 40 4.39 1.17 -4.75
N LEU A 41 3.76 0.25 -5.48
CA LEU A 41 2.31 0.15 -5.57
C LEU A 41 1.82 -1.17 -4.96
N GLY A 42 0.88 -1.08 -4.02
CA GLY A 42 0.04 -2.20 -3.62
C GLY A 42 -1.13 -2.40 -4.57
N SER A 43 -2.02 -3.35 -4.26
CA SER A 43 -3.27 -3.58 -4.97
C SER A 43 -4.37 -2.63 -4.49
N PHE A 44 -4.87 -2.89 -3.29
CA PHE A 44 -5.88 -2.11 -2.56
C PHE A 44 -5.62 -2.27 -1.05
N PRO A 45 -5.90 -1.25 -0.22
CA PRO A 45 -5.56 -1.33 1.19
C PRO A 45 -6.37 -2.41 1.92
N SER A 46 -5.69 -3.16 2.79
CA SER A 46 -6.31 -4.15 3.68
C SER A 46 -7.32 -3.51 4.63
N VAL A 47 -8.16 -4.30 5.29
CA VAL A 47 -9.10 -3.81 6.31
C VAL A 47 -8.35 -2.96 7.34
N LYS A 48 -7.23 -3.46 7.89
CA LYS A 48 -6.42 -2.72 8.87
C LYS A 48 -5.82 -1.43 8.32
N SER A 49 -5.38 -1.43 7.06
CA SER A 49 -4.88 -0.21 6.41
C SER A 49 -5.98 0.84 6.24
N ARG A 50 -7.21 0.40 5.90
CA ARG A 50 -8.37 1.30 5.81
C ARG A 50 -8.77 1.87 7.16
N GLU A 51 -8.76 1.06 8.23
CA GLU A 51 -9.02 1.51 9.61
C GLU A 51 -7.99 2.54 10.08
N GLN A 52 -6.72 2.36 9.75
CA GLN A 52 -5.62 3.26 10.13
C GLN A 52 -5.43 4.45 9.17
N ASN A 53 -6.10 4.44 8.02
CA ASN A 53 -5.88 5.39 6.92
C ASN A 53 -4.40 5.47 6.50
N PHE A 54 -3.69 4.34 6.51
CA PHE A 54 -2.28 4.28 6.15
C PHE A 54 -1.87 2.92 5.60
N PHE A 55 -0.75 2.91 4.85
CA PHE A 55 -0.23 1.76 4.12
C PHE A 55 0.21 0.61 5.02
N TYR A 56 -0.06 -0.62 4.57
CA TYR A 56 0.45 -1.86 5.18
C TYR A 56 0.19 -1.96 6.69
N GLY A 57 -1.04 -1.64 7.12
CA GLY A 57 -1.43 -1.59 8.53
C GLY A 57 -1.66 -2.95 9.19
N HIS A 58 -1.74 -4.05 8.42
CA HIS A 58 -1.91 -5.38 9.01
C HIS A 58 -0.65 -5.77 9.80
N PRO A 59 -0.76 -6.18 11.09
CA PRO A 59 0.40 -6.39 11.96
C PRO A 59 1.35 -7.50 11.48
N GLN A 60 0.85 -8.47 10.71
CA GLN A 60 1.65 -9.54 10.13
C GLN A 60 2.19 -9.20 8.72
N ASN A 61 1.87 -8.05 8.14
CA ASN A 61 2.47 -7.64 6.89
C ASN A 61 3.94 -7.32 7.11
N ARG A 62 4.80 -7.85 6.26
CA ARG A 62 6.26 -7.74 6.42
C ARG A 62 6.86 -6.52 5.73
N PHE A 63 6.03 -5.68 5.11
CA PHE A 63 6.48 -4.52 4.33
C PHE A 63 7.44 -3.62 5.14
N TRP A 64 7.02 -3.16 6.31
CA TRP A 64 7.83 -2.25 7.13
C TRP A 64 9.13 -2.88 7.62
N LYS A 65 9.13 -4.19 7.90
CA LYS A 65 10.35 -4.95 8.25
C LYS A 65 11.31 -5.04 7.07
N VAL A 66 10.79 -5.27 5.86
CA VAL A 66 11.58 -5.31 4.63
C VAL A 66 12.21 -3.95 4.36
N ILE A 67 11.41 -2.87 4.33
CA ILE A 67 11.93 -1.53 4.07
C ILE A 67 12.96 -1.09 5.11
N ALA A 68 12.70 -1.34 6.40
CA ALA A 68 13.66 -1.03 7.47
C ALA A 68 14.99 -1.76 7.27
N ALA A 69 14.95 -3.04 6.92
CA ALA A 69 16.16 -3.83 6.64
C ALA A 69 16.92 -3.30 5.42
N GLU A 70 16.22 -2.91 4.34
CA GLU A 70 16.85 -2.38 3.14
C GLU A 70 17.63 -1.08 3.38
N PHE A 71 17.15 -0.26 4.30
CA PHE A 71 17.78 1.03 4.61
C PHE A 71 18.53 1.05 5.94
N GLY A 72 18.71 -0.11 6.58
CA GLY A 72 19.53 -0.26 7.80
C GLY A 72 18.98 0.51 9.00
N THR A 73 17.66 0.58 9.14
CA THR A 73 16.98 1.27 10.24
C THR A 73 16.20 0.30 11.11
N GLU A 74 15.76 0.76 12.27
CA GLU A 74 14.78 0.04 13.07
C GLU A 74 13.41 0.04 12.36
N VAL A 75 12.56 -0.95 12.69
CA VAL A 75 11.21 -1.02 12.14
C VAL A 75 10.37 0.13 12.69
N PRO A 76 9.78 0.97 11.81
CA PRO A 76 9.04 2.15 12.27
C PRO A 76 7.75 1.75 13.00
N GLU A 77 7.49 2.39 14.12
CA GLU A 77 6.31 2.11 14.94
C GLU A 77 5.16 3.08 14.65
N THR A 78 5.46 4.37 14.54
CA THR A 78 4.45 5.40 14.30
C THR A 78 4.24 5.67 12.81
N ILE A 79 3.10 6.27 12.46
CA ILE A 79 2.84 6.71 11.08
C ILE A 79 3.88 7.76 10.64
N GLU A 80 4.30 8.64 11.52
CA GLU A 80 5.30 9.65 11.20
C GLU A 80 6.67 9.03 10.93
N ASP A 81 7.10 8.01 11.70
CA ASP A 81 8.33 7.27 11.44
C ASP A 81 8.26 6.54 10.09
N LYS A 82 7.11 5.96 9.77
CA LYS A 82 6.86 5.31 8.48
C LYS A 82 6.97 6.29 7.31
N LYS A 83 6.37 7.47 7.43
CA LYS A 83 6.49 8.53 6.42
C LYS A 83 7.94 8.98 6.27
N CYS A 84 8.63 9.21 7.39
CA CYS A 84 10.03 9.60 7.39
C CYS A 84 10.90 8.56 6.68
N LEU A 85 10.74 7.28 7.01
CA LEU A 85 11.48 6.18 6.39
C LEU A 85 11.29 6.15 4.86
N ILE A 86 10.06 6.31 4.37
CA ILE A 86 9.75 6.31 2.94
C ILE A 86 10.35 7.54 2.25
N LEU A 87 10.03 8.74 2.74
CA LEU A 87 10.37 9.98 2.05
C LEU A 87 11.86 10.30 2.09
N SER A 88 12.56 10.03 3.20
CA SER A 88 14.00 10.26 3.32
C SER A 88 14.83 9.33 2.44
N ASN A 89 14.27 8.20 2.00
CA ASN A 89 14.93 7.25 1.12
C ASN A 89 14.48 7.34 -0.35
N GLY A 90 13.85 8.43 -0.73
CA GLY A 90 13.44 8.67 -2.12
C GLY A 90 12.34 7.72 -2.61
N LEU A 91 11.58 7.13 -1.71
CA LEU A 91 10.46 6.25 -2.05
C LEU A 91 9.15 7.03 -2.13
N ALA A 92 8.20 6.49 -2.87
CA ALA A 92 6.81 6.89 -2.91
C ALA A 92 5.92 5.65 -2.75
N LEU A 93 4.78 5.80 -2.10
CA LEU A 93 3.81 4.72 -1.90
C LEU A 93 2.43 5.12 -2.42
N TRP A 94 1.76 4.18 -3.05
CA TRP A 94 0.33 4.19 -3.28
C TRP A 94 -0.18 2.77 -3.53
N ASP A 95 -1.43 2.67 -3.99
CA ASP A 95 -2.04 1.44 -4.46
C ASP A 95 -2.51 1.60 -5.92
N SER A 96 -2.56 0.50 -6.65
CA SER A 96 -2.97 0.51 -8.06
C SER A 96 -4.45 0.87 -8.25
N ILE A 97 -5.29 0.61 -7.25
CA ILE A 97 -6.76 0.68 -7.35
C ILE A 97 -7.31 1.81 -6.49
N ALA A 98 -8.13 2.68 -7.13
CA ALA A 98 -8.88 3.75 -6.49
C ALA A 98 -10.20 3.28 -5.89
N SER A 99 -10.87 2.32 -6.53
CA SER A 99 -12.11 1.75 -6.03
C SER A 99 -12.32 0.34 -6.57
N CYS A 100 -12.93 -0.51 -5.79
CA CYS A 100 -13.27 -1.88 -6.20
C CYS A 100 -14.30 -2.51 -5.26
N GLU A 101 -14.85 -3.63 -5.70
CA GLU A 101 -15.53 -4.58 -4.83
C GLU A 101 -14.48 -5.59 -4.33
N ILE A 102 -14.41 -5.81 -3.03
CA ILE A 102 -13.44 -6.72 -2.40
C ILE A 102 -14.04 -7.34 -1.15
N THR A 103 -13.75 -8.60 -0.90
CA THR A 103 -14.14 -9.30 0.32
C THR A 103 -12.97 -9.27 1.32
N GLY A 104 -13.14 -8.56 2.42
CA GLY A 104 -12.11 -8.42 3.45
C GLY A 104 -10.83 -7.78 2.91
N SER A 105 -9.74 -8.54 2.94
CA SER A 105 -8.42 -8.16 2.41
C SER A 105 -7.93 -9.11 1.31
N SER A 106 -8.83 -9.89 0.72
CA SER A 106 -8.49 -10.91 -0.28
C SER A 106 -8.32 -10.30 -1.67
N ASP A 107 -7.09 -10.12 -2.11
CA ASP A 107 -6.76 -9.60 -3.46
C ASP A 107 -7.42 -10.40 -4.60
N SER A 108 -7.59 -11.70 -4.43
CA SER A 108 -8.25 -12.56 -5.43
C SER A 108 -9.75 -12.26 -5.59
N SER A 109 -10.36 -11.60 -4.61
CA SER A 109 -11.78 -11.21 -4.64
C SER A 109 -12.03 -9.86 -5.32
N ILE A 110 -10.99 -9.11 -5.70
CA ILE A 110 -11.13 -7.80 -6.34
C ILE A 110 -11.92 -7.92 -7.64
N ARG A 111 -13.02 -7.13 -7.75
CA ARG A 111 -13.90 -7.01 -8.89
C ARG A 111 -14.20 -5.55 -9.17
N ASN A 112 -14.62 -5.25 -10.40
CA ASN A 112 -15.06 -3.92 -10.83
C ASN A 112 -14.07 -2.80 -10.43
N ALA A 113 -12.77 -3.10 -10.60
CA ALA A 113 -11.68 -2.23 -10.19
C ALA A 113 -11.57 -1.00 -11.10
N LYS A 114 -11.37 0.18 -10.47
CA LYS A 114 -10.95 1.43 -11.12
C LYS A 114 -9.57 1.78 -10.61
N ALA A 115 -8.65 2.09 -11.52
CA ALA A 115 -7.27 2.42 -11.17
C ALA A 115 -7.15 3.81 -10.55
N ASN A 116 -6.13 3.98 -9.71
CA ASN A 116 -5.65 5.29 -9.30
C ASN A 116 -4.93 5.96 -10.48
N ASP A 117 -5.08 7.28 -10.58
CA ASP A 117 -4.33 8.08 -11.52
C ASP A 117 -2.95 8.45 -10.93
N ILE A 118 -1.94 7.66 -11.25
CA ILE A 118 -0.58 7.91 -10.77
C ILE A 118 0.12 9.09 -11.47
N SER A 119 -0.51 9.74 -12.45
CA SER A 119 0.06 10.91 -13.12
C SER A 119 0.34 12.05 -12.14
N VAL A 120 -0.41 12.16 -11.07
CA VAL A 120 -0.18 13.12 -9.98
C VAL A 120 1.20 12.95 -9.35
N ILE A 121 1.69 11.73 -9.21
CA ILE A 121 3.04 11.44 -8.70
C ILE A 121 4.08 11.67 -9.81
N LEU A 122 3.83 11.13 -10.99
CA LEU A 122 4.78 11.18 -12.12
C LEU A 122 5.05 12.61 -12.60
N SER A 123 4.09 13.54 -12.43
CA SER A 123 4.26 14.95 -12.77
C SER A 123 4.93 15.77 -11.67
N SER A 124 4.94 15.27 -10.44
CA SER A 124 5.45 15.99 -9.26
C SER A 124 6.88 15.63 -8.89
N CYS A 125 7.37 14.47 -9.30
CA CYS A 125 8.71 14.00 -9.00
C CYS A 125 9.26 13.08 -10.09
N ASP A 126 10.60 12.94 -10.14
CA ASP A 126 11.30 12.14 -11.15
C ASP A 126 11.31 10.66 -10.78
N ILE A 127 10.16 9.99 -10.90
CA ILE A 127 10.08 8.55 -10.67
C ILE A 127 10.86 7.79 -11.74
N ARG A 128 11.89 7.08 -11.35
CA ARG A 128 12.76 6.29 -12.24
C ARG A 128 12.34 4.83 -12.35
N ARG A 129 11.83 4.27 -11.26
CA ARG A 129 11.38 2.88 -11.18
C ARG A 129 10.01 2.78 -10.52
N ILE A 130 9.23 1.82 -11.01
CA ILE A 130 7.93 1.49 -10.45
C ILE A 130 7.93 0.00 -10.11
N TYR A 131 7.62 -0.32 -8.87
CA TYR A 131 7.52 -1.68 -8.38
C TYR A 131 6.11 -1.98 -7.88
N CYS A 132 5.62 -3.16 -8.19
CA CYS A 132 4.34 -3.65 -7.68
C CYS A 132 4.59 -4.69 -6.58
N ASN A 133 4.00 -4.47 -5.43
CA ASN A 133 4.07 -5.40 -4.29
C ASN A 133 3.10 -6.56 -4.50
N GLY A 134 3.59 -7.60 -5.17
CA GLY A 134 2.85 -8.82 -5.46
C GLY A 134 2.24 -8.88 -6.85
N LYS A 135 1.92 -10.10 -7.26
CA LYS A 135 1.38 -10.41 -8.61
C LYS A 135 0.08 -9.68 -8.90
N LYS A 136 -0.83 -9.60 -7.92
CA LYS A 136 -2.14 -8.95 -8.14
C LYS A 136 -2.00 -7.47 -8.41
N SER A 137 -1.16 -6.76 -7.65
CA SER A 137 -0.85 -5.36 -7.93
C SER A 137 -0.28 -5.19 -9.34
N HIS A 138 0.66 -6.06 -9.74
CA HIS A 138 1.27 -6.01 -11.06
C HIS A 138 0.28 -6.31 -12.20
N GLU A 139 -0.61 -7.28 -12.04
CA GLU A 139 -1.68 -7.57 -13.01
C GLU A 139 -2.60 -6.37 -13.21
N LEU A 140 -3.02 -5.73 -12.11
CA LEU A 140 -3.87 -4.55 -12.14
C LEU A 140 -3.16 -3.35 -12.77
N TYR A 141 -1.87 -3.15 -12.43
CA TYR A 141 -1.02 -2.13 -13.03
C TYR A 141 -0.95 -2.29 -14.56
N ARG A 142 -0.58 -3.47 -15.02
CA ARG A 142 -0.47 -3.78 -16.46
C ARG A 142 -1.78 -3.61 -17.21
N LYS A 143 -2.89 -3.93 -16.56
CA LYS A 143 -4.22 -3.83 -17.18
C LYS A 143 -4.72 -2.40 -17.31
N TYR A 144 -4.51 -1.58 -16.30
CA TYR A 144 -5.20 -0.30 -16.16
C TYR A 144 -4.28 0.93 -16.17
N ILE A 145 -3.04 0.81 -15.69
CA ILE A 145 -2.14 1.96 -15.49
C ILE A 145 -1.08 2.03 -16.58
N GLU A 146 -0.44 0.93 -16.90
CA GLU A 146 0.61 0.87 -17.91
C GLU A 146 0.14 1.40 -19.28
N PRO A 147 -1.05 1.06 -19.81
CA PRO A 147 -1.54 1.61 -21.08
C PRO A 147 -1.77 3.12 -21.06
N ALA A 148 -2.15 3.67 -19.89
CA ALA A 148 -2.40 5.10 -19.74
C ALA A 148 -1.12 5.93 -19.56
N THR A 149 -0.06 5.35 -18.98
CA THR A 149 1.17 6.06 -18.62
C THR A 149 2.33 5.77 -19.56
N GLY A 150 2.29 4.65 -20.27
CA GLY A 150 3.41 4.16 -21.08
C GLY A 150 4.62 3.71 -20.24
N ARG A 151 4.47 3.58 -18.91
CA ARG A 151 5.53 3.22 -17.97
C ARG A 151 5.36 1.77 -17.53
N SER A 152 6.37 0.94 -17.71
CA SER A 152 6.38 -0.42 -17.17
C SER A 152 6.67 -0.44 -15.67
N ALA A 153 6.21 -1.47 -14.99
CA ALA A 153 6.52 -1.75 -13.59
C ALA A 153 7.09 -3.16 -13.43
N GLU A 154 7.91 -3.35 -12.42
CA GLU A 154 8.46 -4.65 -12.05
C GLU A 154 7.66 -5.26 -10.89
N CYS A 155 7.48 -6.58 -10.94
CA CYS A 155 6.77 -7.31 -9.88
C CYS A 155 7.74 -7.79 -8.81
N LEU A 156 7.55 -7.34 -7.57
CA LEU A 156 8.25 -7.89 -6.41
C LEU A 156 7.36 -8.90 -5.66
N PRO A 157 7.95 -9.87 -4.97
CA PRO A 157 7.16 -10.82 -4.18
C PRO A 157 6.38 -10.08 -3.09
N SER A 158 5.11 -10.48 -2.91
CA SER A 158 4.21 -9.84 -1.96
C SER A 158 4.70 -9.96 -0.51
N THR A 159 4.67 -8.85 0.21
CA THR A 159 4.94 -8.80 1.65
C THR A 159 3.76 -9.24 2.52
N SER A 160 2.59 -9.50 1.92
CA SER A 160 1.39 -9.96 2.61
C SER A 160 1.63 -11.27 3.37
N PRO A 161 1.03 -11.44 4.57
CA PRO A 161 1.07 -12.71 5.29
C PRO A 161 0.45 -13.86 4.49
N ALA A 162 -0.45 -13.59 3.54
CA ALA A 162 -1.00 -14.60 2.64
C ALA A 162 0.07 -15.24 1.72
N ASN A 163 1.21 -14.59 1.50
CA ASN A 163 2.35 -15.11 0.75
C ASN A 163 3.31 -15.88 1.67
N ALA A 164 2.82 -16.91 2.35
CA ALA A 164 3.53 -17.62 3.41
C ALA A 164 4.80 -18.37 2.96
N GLN A 165 4.89 -18.73 1.68
CA GLN A 165 6.07 -19.40 1.11
C GLN A 165 7.32 -18.50 1.03
N TRP A 166 7.15 -17.18 1.12
CA TRP A 166 8.24 -16.23 1.18
C TRP A 166 8.58 -15.86 2.62
N THR A 167 9.74 -16.28 3.08
CA THR A 167 10.29 -15.89 4.39
C THR A 167 10.69 -14.41 4.37
N LEU A 168 10.87 -13.81 5.56
CA LEU A 168 11.35 -12.44 5.66
C LEU A 168 12.70 -12.24 4.97
N ASP A 169 13.65 -13.15 5.19
CA ASP A 169 14.99 -13.07 4.60
C ASP A 169 14.95 -13.10 3.07
N ARG A 170 14.14 -13.99 2.49
CA ARG A 170 13.94 -14.05 1.03
C ARG A 170 13.28 -12.81 0.48
N LEU A 171 12.35 -12.19 1.24
CA LEU A 171 11.75 -10.92 0.85
C LEU A 171 12.80 -9.82 0.85
N ILE A 172 13.61 -9.69 1.90
CA ILE A 172 14.68 -8.68 1.98
C ILE A 172 15.62 -8.84 0.79
N GLU A 173 16.09 -10.05 0.50
CA GLU A 173 16.97 -10.30 -0.66
C GLU A 173 16.33 -9.85 -1.99
N ALA A 174 15.05 -10.20 -2.22
CA ALA A 174 14.37 -9.87 -3.46
C ALA A 174 14.05 -8.37 -3.59
N TRP A 175 13.81 -7.67 -2.47
CA TRP A 175 13.49 -6.25 -2.44
C TRP A 175 14.71 -5.33 -2.49
N ALA A 176 15.93 -5.87 -2.40
CA ALA A 176 17.18 -5.10 -2.44
C ALA A 176 17.31 -4.20 -3.69
N VAL A 177 16.60 -4.53 -4.76
CA VAL A 177 16.57 -3.76 -6.01
C VAL A 177 16.03 -2.33 -5.84
N ILE A 178 15.23 -2.05 -4.80
CA ILE A 178 14.69 -0.71 -4.57
C ILE A 178 15.75 0.32 -4.18
N ARG A 179 16.90 -0.12 -3.64
CA ARG A 179 18.01 0.75 -3.25
C ARG A 179 18.80 1.30 -4.44
N GLY A 180 18.86 0.56 -5.51
CA GLY A 180 19.68 0.90 -6.70
C GLY A 180 19.01 1.83 -7.69
N ALA A 181 17.82 2.33 -7.40
CA ALA A 181 17.01 3.15 -8.30
C ALA A 181 17.05 4.66 -7.95
N ASN A 182 17.82 5.03 -6.92
CA ASN A 182 18.00 6.43 -6.49
C ASN A 182 19.05 7.17 -7.33
#